data_85b47886725fefa82a2bd9c117f8b5e5
#
_entry.id   85b47886725fefa82a2bd9c117f8b5e5
#
_cell.length_a   1.000
_cell.length_b   1.000
_cell.length_c   1.000
_cell.angle_alpha   90.00
_cell.angle_beta   90.00
_cell.angle_gamma   90.00
#
_symmetry.space_group_name_H-M   'P 1'
#
loop_
_entity.id
_entity.type
_entity.pdbx_description
1 polymer ?
#
loop_
_entity_poly.entity_id
_entity_poly.type
_entity_poly.pdbx_seq_one_letter_code
_entity_poly.pdbx_strand_id
1 'polypeptide(L)'
;MARDIVESVSEEFNRMHGSEGQVKVVEWLGDGFVAEFVGSFCVTCGFYDYFEDFALMLARMGVRVGIVSVEEFEGGARVFYRFLKEGEEQRFVPERVVLIYE
;
A
#
# COMPACT_ATOMS: atom_id res chain seq x y z
N MET A 1 -14.80 11.27 0.63
CA MET A 1 -14.40 10.47 1.77
C MET A 1 -13.16 9.65 1.46
N ALA A 2 -12.32 9.44 2.44
CA ALA A 2 -11.03 8.77 2.24
C ALA A 2 -11.19 7.38 1.61
N ARG A 3 -12.19 6.64 2.05
CA ARG A 3 -12.43 5.28 1.55
C ARG A 3 -12.68 5.26 0.05
N ASP A 4 -13.52 6.16 -0.44
CA ASP A 4 -13.83 6.26 -1.87
C ASP A 4 -12.59 6.64 -2.67
N ILE A 5 -11.77 7.53 -2.11
CA ILE A 5 -10.52 7.96 -2.74
C ILE A 5 -9.55 6.78 -2.83
N VAL A 6 -9.42 6.02 -1.75
CA VAL A 6 -8.53 4.85 -1.74
C VAL A 6 -8.96 3.83 -2.79
N GLU A 7 -10.26 3.59 -2.91
CA GLU A 7 -10.76 2.65 -3.91
C GLU A 7 -10.50 3.15 -5.33
N SER A 8 -10.75 4.43 -5.59
CA SER A 8 -10.44 5.04 -6.90
C SER A 8 -8.97 4.98 -7.25
N VAL A 9 -8.12 5.29 -6.27
CA VAL A 9 -6.66 5.25 -6.48
C VAL A 9 -6.20 3.82 -6.71
N SER A 10 -6.80 2.84 -6.02
CA SER A 10 -6.50 1.43 -6.26
C SER A 10 -6.76 1.04 -7.71
N GLU A 11 -7.88 1.46 -8.26
CA GLU A 11 -8.22 1.19 -9.66
C GLU A 11 -7.23 1.83 -10.62
N GLU A 12 -6.85 3.08 -10.34
CA GLU A 12 -5.88 3.81 -11.16
C GLU A 12 -4.51 3.16 -11.10
N PHE A 13 -4.08 2.77 -9.91
CA PHE A 13 -2.83 2.06 -9.70
C PHE A 13 -2.79 0.77 -10.54
N ASN A 14 -3.87 0.01 -10.49
CA ASN A 14 -3.98 -1.26 -11.21
C ASN A 14 -3.93 -1.04 -12.72
N ARG A 15 -4.53 0.04 -13.21
CA ARG A 15 -4.47 0.38 -14.64
C ARG A 15 -3.06 0.74 -15.05
N MET A 16 -2.34 1.49 -14.22
CA MET A 16 -0.99 1.94 -14.56
C MET A 16 0.03 0.79 -14.55
N HIS A 17 -0.12 -0.15 -13.64
CA HIS A 17 0.84 -1.23 -13.51
C HIS A 17 0.46 -2.49 -14.29
N GLY A 18 -0.80 -2.60 -14.71
CA GLY A 18 -1.27 -3.70 -15.52
C GLY A 18 -1.06 -5.05 -14.87
N SER A 19 -0.48 -5.99 -15.62
CA SER A 19 -0.26 -7.35 -15.11
C SER A 19 0.97 -7.47 -14.21
N GLU A 20 1.78 -6.42 -14.11
CA GLU A 20 2.97 -6.46 -13.26
C GLU A 20 2.63 -6.47 -11.80
N GLY A 21 1.54 -5.82 -11.42
CA GLY A 21 1.13 -5.80 -10.04
C GLY A 21 -0.26 -5.22 -9.86
N GLN A 22 -0.96 -5.74 -8.88
CA GLN A 22 -2.32 -5.31 -8.55
C GLN A 22 -2.41 -5.04 -7.07
N VAL A 23 -3.18 -4.00 -6.70
CA VAL A 23 -3.44 -3.70 -5.30
C VAL A 23 -4.93 -3.88 -5.02
N LYS A 24 -5.23 -4.40 -3.85
CA LYS A 24 -6.60 -4.59 -3.38
C LYS A 24 -6.64 -4.28 -1.89
N VAL A 25 -7.59 -3.46 -1.49
CA VAL A 25 -7.81 -3.23 -0.06
C VAL A 25 -8.61 -4.40 0.48
N VAL A 26 -8.03 -5.11 1.44
CA VAL A 26 -8.63 -6.33 1.98
C VAL A 26 -9.28 -6.12 3.34
N GLU A 27 -8.92 -5.04 4.02
CA GLU A 27 -9.50 -4.76 5.33
C GLU A 27 -9.47 -3.25 5.60
N TRP A 28 -10.57 -2.74 6.16
CA TRP A 28 -10.66 -1.36 6.62
C TRP A 28 -10.57 -1.33 8.14
N LEU A 29 -9.73 -0.45 8.64
CA LEU A 29 -9.51 -0.27 10.08
C LEU A 29 -9.94 1.13 10.49
N GLY A 30 -10.08 1.35 11.79
CA GLY A 30 -10.50 2.68 12.27
C GLY A 30 -9.53 3.80 11.93
N ASP A 31 -8.24 3.49 11.87
CA ASP A 31 -7.18 4.46 11.63
C ASP A 31 -6.38 4.20 10.36
N GLY A 32 -6.84 3.27 9.51
CA GLY A 32 -6.12 2.94 8.31
C GLY A 32 -6.77 1.81 7.53
N PHE A 33 -5.95 1.10 6.77
CA PHE A 33 -6.44 -0.03 5.99
C PHE A 33 -5.29 -0.97 5.66
N VAL A 34 -5.64 -2.18 5.27
CA VAL A 34 -4.67 -3.18 4.83
C VAL A 34 -4.87 -3.38 3.32
N ALA A 35 -3.80 -3.18 2.57
CA ALA A 35 -3.80 -3.40 1.12
C ALA A 35 -2.93 -4.60 0.80
N GLU A 36 -3.41 -5.44 -0.12
CA GLU A 36 -2.67 -6.60 -0.58
C GLU A 36 -2.17 -6.32 -1.99
N PHE A 37 -0.88 -6.46 -2.18
CA PHE A 37 -0.23 -6.29 -3.47
C PHE A 37 0.16 -7.67 -3.99
N VAL A 38 -0.31 -8.01 -5.19
CA VAL A 38 0.00 -9.30 -5.81
C VAL A 38 0.41 -9.08 -7.27
N GLY A 39 1.20 -10.00 -7.79
CA GLY A 39 1.63 -9.93 -9.18
C GLY A 39 2.97 -10.61 -9.38
N SER A 40 3.61 -10.31 -10.51
CA SER A 40 4.92 -10.84 -10.86
C SER A 40 6.06 -10.03 -10.27
N PHE A 41 5.87 -9.54 -9.06
CA PHE A 41 6.89 -8.76 -8.37
C PHE A 41 8.09 -9.62 -7.99
N CYS A 42 9.25 -9.01 -8.07
CA CYS A 42 10.44 -9.55 -7.45
C CYS A 42 10.58 -8.91 -6.08
N VAL A 43 10.51 -9.72 -5.02
CA VAL A 43 10.56 -9.22 -3.64
C VAL A 43 11.85 -8.42 -3.37
N THR A 44 12.94 -8.76 -4.07
CA THR A 44 14.22 -8.10 -3.88
C THR A 44 14.52 -7.02 -4.91
N CYS A 45 13.57 -6.73 -5.83
CA CYS A 45 13.83 -5.87 -6.96
C CYS A 45 13.05 -4.55 -6.93
N GLY A 46 12.71 -4.04 -5.75
CA GLY A 46 12.02 -2.77 -5.64
C GLY A 46 10.54 -2.89 -5.35
N PHE A 47 10.14 -3.94 -4.69
CA PHE A 47 8.75 -4.18 -4.30
C PHE A 47 8.19 -3.01 -3.47
N TYR A 48 9.07 -2.43 -2.65
CA TYR A 48 8.67 -1.30 -1.80
C TYR A 48 8.31 -0.05 -2.60
N ASP A 49 8.82 0.09 -3.80
CA ASP A 49 8.47 1.22 -4.66
C ASP A 49 6.97 1.24 -4.98
N TYR A 50 6.35 0.08 -5.11
CA TYR A 50 4.91 0.00 -5.34
C TYR A 50 4.13 0.51 -4.13
N PHE A 51 4.61 0.21 -2.93
CA PHE A 51 3.96 0.66 -1.70
C PHE A 51 4.04 2.18 -1.58
N GLU A 52 5.20 2.74 -1.91
CA GLU A 52 5.39 4.19 -1.89
C GLU A 52 4.58 4.88 -2.98
N ASP A 53 4.56 4.32 -4.19
CA ASP A 53 3.79 4.87 -5.30
C ASP A 53 2.31 4.98 -4.94
N PHE A 54 1.78 3.94 -4.33
CA PHE A 54 0.38 3.93 -3.92
C PHE A 54 0.12 5.03 -2.89
N ALA A 55 1.01 5.15 -1.90
CA ALA A 55 0.89 6.20 -0.88
C ALA A 55 1.00 7.60 -1.49
N LEU A 56 1.89 7.78 -2.46
CA LEU A 56 2.05 9.07 -3.14
C LEU A 56 0.81 9.42 -3.98
N MET A 57 0.23 8.44 -4.65
CA MET A 57 -1.01 8.65 -5.41
C MET A 57 -2.15 9.08 -4.47
N LEU A 58 -2.24 8.45 -3.31
CA LEU A 58 -3.23 8.82 -2.30
C LEU A 58 -3.00 10.26 -1.81
N ALA A 59 -1.75 10.62 -1.57
CA ALA A 59 -1.42 11.95 -1.10
C ALA A 59 -1.82 13.03 -2.09
N ARG A 60 -1.68 12.76 -3.39
CA ARG A 60 -2.11 13.68 -4.44
C ARG A 60 -3.60 13.92 -4.45
N MET A 61 -4.36 12.98 -3.93
CA MET A 61 -5.81 13.09 -3.80
C MET A 61 -6.24 13.57 -2.43
N GLY A 62 -5.30 14.02 -1.61
CA GLY A 62 -5.58 14.56 -0.30
C GLY A 62 -5.65 13.54 0.83
N VAL A 63 -5.29 12.28 0.56
CA VAL A 63 -5.28 11.23 1.58
C VAL A 63 -3.83 10.87 1.88
N ARG A 64 -3.37 11.30 3.04
CA ARG A 64 -1.98 11.06 3.47
C ARG A 64 -1.94 9.82 4.36
N VAL A 65 -1.05 8.89 4.02
CA VAL A 65 -0.90 7.64 4.76
C VAL A 65 0.58 7.36 5.00
N GLY A 66 0.85 6.62 6.06
CA GLY A 66 2.18 6.09 6.34
C GLY A 66 2.14 4.58 6.34
N ILE A 67 3.25 3.95 6.01
CA ILE A 67 3.37 2.50 6.03
C ILE A 67 3.74 2.07 7.45
N VAL A 68 2.90 1.26 8.07
CA VAL A 68 3.14 0.78 9.43
C VAL A 68 3.86 -0.56 9.42
N SER A 69 3.36 -1.51 8.63
CA SER A 69 3.95 -2.84 8.59
C SER A 69 3.76 -3.46 7.21
N VAL A 70 4.64 -4.38 6.90
CA VAL A 70 4.61 -5.13 5.64
C VAL A 70 4.75 -6.62 5.99
N GLU A 71 3.82 -7.42 5.50
CA GLU A 71 3.88 -8.88 5.59
C GLU A 71 4.10 -9.42 4.18
N GLU A 72 5.28 -9.94 3.94
CA GLU A 72 5.61 -10.48 2.62
C GLU A 72 5.28 -11.96 2.56
N PHE A 73 4.67 -12.39 1.46
CA PHE A 73 4.37 -13.79 1.21
C PHE A 73 4.70 -14.11 -0.23
N GLU A 74 4.66 -15.38 -0.59
CA GLU A 74 4.98 -15.79 -1.94
C GLU A 74 3.98 -15.20 -2.92
N GLY A 75 4.49 -14.39 -3.85
CA GLY A 75 3.67 -13.75 -4.88
C GLY A 75 3.10 -12.40 -4.50
N GLY A 76 3.40 -11.88 -3.31
CA GLY A 76 2.85 -10.60 -2.92
C GLY A 76 3.22 -10.12 -1.54
N ALA A 77 2.51 -9.11 -1.09
CA ALA A 77 2.68 -8.56 0.25
C ALA A 77 1.39 -7.92 0.73
N ARG A 78 1.21 -7.93 2.03
CA ARG A 78 0.11 -7.27 2.69
C ARG A 78 0.68 -6.09 3.47
N VAL A 79 0.20 -4.88 3.18
CA VAL A 79 0.75 -3.65 3.73
C VAL A 79 -0.31 -2.95 4.57
N PHE A 80 0.05 -2.63 5.80
CA PHE A 80 -0.81 -1.85 6.67
C PHE A 80 -0.46 -0.38 6.51
N TYR A 81 -1.43 0.41 6.03
CA TYR A 81 -1.33 1.87 5.93
C TYR A 81 -2.14 2.52 7.03
N ARG A 82 -1.57 3.55 7.65
CA ARG A 82 -2.27 4.33 8.66
C ARG A 82 -2.52 5.73 8.13
N PHE A 83 -3.74 6.23 8.32
CA PHE A 83 -4.04 7.61 7.97
C PHE A 83 -3.24 8.54 8.87
N LEU A 84 -2.61 9.54 8.27
CA LEU A 84 -1.80 10.50 9.00
C LEU A 84 -2.67 11.66 9.45
N LYS A 85 -2.36 12.17 10.63
CA LYS A 85 -3.01 13.36 11.16
C LYS A 85 -2.37 14.60 10.56
N GLU A 86 -3.07 15.72 10.63
CA GLU A 86 -2.53 16.99 10.20
C GLU A 86 -1.22 17.26 10.93
N GLY A 87 -0.19 17.62 10.16
CA GLY A 87 1.13 17.90 10.70
C GLY A 87 2.06 16.70 10.80
N GLU A 88 1.56 15.49 10.62
CA GLU A 88 2.42 14.31 10.59
C GLU A 88 3.11 14.18 9.23
N GLU A 89 4.36 13.75 9.25
CA GLU A 89 5.10 13.50 8.03
C GLU A 89 4.79 12.11 7.49
N GLN A 90 4.72 12.01 6.18
CA GLN A 90 4.51 10.74 5.50
C GLN A 90 5.78 9.89 5.63
N ARG A 91 5.63 8.66 6.06
CA ARG A 91 6.73 7.71 6.20
C ARG A 91 6.54 6.56 5.23
N PHE A 92 7.62 6.25 4.53
CA PHE A 92 7.63 5.14 3.57
C PHE A 92 8.48 3.97 4.06
N VAL A 93 9.12 4.12 5.22
CA VAL A 93 9.88 3.04 5.84
C VAL A 93 8.94 2.35 6.84
N PRO A 94 8.66 1.05 6.66
CA PRO A 94 7.75 0.36 7.58
C PRO A 94 8.38 0.19 8.96
N GLU A 95 7.55 0.27 9.99
CA GLU A 95 7.99 0.02 11.36
C GLU A 95 8.29 -1.46 11.59
N ARG A 96 7.60 -2.32 10.82
CA ARG A 96 7.73 -3.76 10.96
C ARG A 96 7.61 -4.44 9.60
N VAL A 97 8.50 -5.38 9.35
CA VAL A 97 8.44 -6.24 8.18
C VAL A 97 8.40 -7.68 8.67
N VAL A 98 7.40 -8.41 8.21
CA VAL A 98 7.23 -9.82 8.54
C VAL A 98 7.35 -10.63 7.25
N LEU A 99 8.23 -11.63 7.27
CA LEU A 99 8.41 -12.52 6.13
C LEU A 99 7.69 -13.84 6.44
N ILE A 100 6.73 -14.17 5.60
CA ILE A 100 5.95 -15.39 5.77
C ILE A 100 6.26 -16.31 4.59
N TYR A 101 6.94 -17.40 4.88
CA TYR A 101 7.26 -18.42 3.88
C TYR A 101 6.51 -19.70 4.21
N GLU A 102 5.83 -20.24 3.22
CA GLU A 102 5.17 -21.52 3.35
C GLU A 102 5.88 -22.61 2.60
#